data_b03a9bc3a4ea457e525e76bd80aecd35
#
_entry.id   b03a9bc3a4ea457e525e76bd80aecd35
#
_cell.length_a   1.000
_cell.length_b   1.000
_cell.length_c   1.000
_cell.angle_alpha   90.00
_cell.angle_beta   90.00
_cell.angle_gamma   90.00
#
_symmetry.space_group_name_H-M   'P 1'
#
loop_
_entity.id
_entity.type
_entity.pdbx_description
1 polymer ?
#
loop_
_entity_poly.entity_id
_entity_poly.type
_entity_poly.pdbx_seq_one_letter_code
_entity_poly.pdbx_strand_id
1 'polypeptide(L)'
;MVSKRHLRVLFASLLVLSVVAVGYGFAQSSSETTFESSLSGTGDVEENAQVAPEADGITVVATDSNSWRGERSEGPRALAELVAFNPDGTVRYYNDSHTRYWDVDPVPGTQTTVEYSYADHLEPEECPTEWNPSNYGVDQETWNTYYDVHSETGACTYNGVERVNLTTGEVEQVWGQPTPGKEATRYHDVDRINDTHLVVADIFLDGVFVVNTDTDEVEWRWNASDSFSTEQTGGEYPKDWSHINDVELLDDGRIMVSMRNMDRAVFLQPEQTAVDEESTLGEENNYDILYEQHNPDFINQSNGGPAATVADSENNRVIEYQRTDSGEWEQTWVWRDGRMQWPRDADRLPNGHTLITDSNGNRVFEVDENGDVVWDVNIAFPYEAERLGTGDESTNGPSAQSQSIDSRSGTIGDQFWIAVKGFIPGKYLNGLMYITPVWMGVPEVFAIVVGALSALLWFGVEAGWR
;
A
#
# COMPACT_ATOMS: atom_id res chain seq x y z
N MET A 1 34.82 -8.20 -37.21
CA MET A 1 35.28 -7.81 -35.88
C MET A 1 35.02 -6.33 -35.67
N VAL A 2 34.32 -5.95 -34.61
CA VAL A 2 34.12 -4.54 -34.26
C VAL A 2 35.44 -3.95 -33.81
N SER A 3 35.83 -2.77 -34.34
CA SER A 3 37.11 -2.15 -33.96
C SER A 3 37.08 -1.64 -32.51
N LYS A 4 38.23 -1.65 -31.82
CA LYS A 4 38.37 -1.07 -30.48
C LYS A 4 37.86 0.40 -30.40
N ARG A 5 38.01 1.15 -31.50
CA ARG A 5 37.53 2.53 -31.59
C ARG A 5 36.01 2.60 -31.53
N HIS A 6 35.30 1.72 -32.22
CA HIS A 6 33.83 1.70 -32.19
C HIS A 6 33.30 1.29 -30.79
N LEU A 7 33.95 0.31 -30.14
CA LEU A 7 33.58 -0.08 -28.77
C LEU A 7 33.81 1.05 -27.78
N ARG A 8 34.94 1.79 -27.89
CA ARG A 8 35.15 2.98 -27.03
C ARG A 8 34.09 4.03 -27.23
N VAL A 9 33.72 4.36 -28.46
CA VAL A 9 32.65 5.34 -28.73
C VAL A 9 31.33 4.86 -28.17
N LEU A 10 30.98 3.58 -28.38
CA LEU A 10 29.75 3.00 -27.86
C LEU A 10 29.68 3.12 -26.32
N PHE A 11 30.70 2.65 -25.60
CA PHE A 11 30.69 2.66 -24.14
C PHE A 11 30.77 4.08 -23.59
N ALA A 12 31.49 4.99 -24.21
CA ALA A 12 31.49 6.41 -23.82
C ALA A 12 30.12 7.04 -24.02
N SER A 13 29.42 6.76 -25.11
CA SER A 13 28.08 7.27 -25.36
C SER A 13 27.08 6.72 -24.35
N LEU A 14 27.11 5.42 -24.03
CA LEU A 14 26.26 4.81 -23.06
C LEU A 14 26.49 5.40 -21.64
N LEU A 15 27.77 5.61 -21.28
CA LEU A 15 28.09 6.28 -19.99
C LEU A 15 27.55 7.70 -19.93
N VAL A 16 27.73 8.50 -20.97
CA VAL A 16 27.17 9.87 -21.00
C VAL A 16 25.65 9.86 -20.91
N LEU A 17 24.99 8.98 -21.68
CA LEU A 17 23.53 8.87 -21.63
C LEU A 17 23.04 8.42 -20.27
N SER A 18 23.72 7.49 -19.61
CA SER A 18 23.39 7.05 -18.24
C SER A 18 23.50 8.20 -17.23
N VAL A 19 24.60 8.98 -17.29
CA VAL A 19 24.78 10.13 -16.40
C VAL A 19 23.71 11.20 -16.65
N VAL A 20 23.37 11.45 -17.93
CA VAL A 20 22.32 12.42 -18.28
C VAL A 20 20.95 11.95 -17.78
N ALA A 21 20.62 10.66 -17.94
CA ALA A 21 19.34 10.12 -17.48
C ALA A 21 19.19 10.23 -15.94
N VAL A 22 20.21 9.81 -15.19
CA VAL A 22 20.23 9.92 -13.73
C VAL A 22 20.20 11.38 -13.28
N GLY A 23 20.98 12.25 -13.91
CA GLY A 23 20.99 13.68 -13.61
C GLY A 23 19.66 14.39 -13.90
N TYR A 24 18.97 13.95 -14.95
CA TYR A 24 17.64 14.46 -15.29
C TYR A 24 16.61 14.04 -14.23
N GLY A 25 16.56 12.75 -13.86
CA GLY A 25 15.68 12.26 -12.79
C GLY A 25 15.89 13.01 -11.47
N PHE A 26 17.15 13.18 -11.05
CA PHE A 26 17.48 13.97 -9.86
C PHE A 26 17.06 15.43 -9.96
N ALA A 27 17.27 16.08 -11.11
CA ALA A 27 16.89 17.47 -11.29
C ALA A 27 15.38 17.71 -11.28
N GLN A 28 14.59 16.72 -11.72
CA GLN A 28 13.14 16.81 -11.64
C GLN A 28 12.63 16.71 -10.20
N SER A 29 13.24 15.87 -9.36
CA SER A 29 12.85 15.69 -7.97
C SER A 29 13.29 16.83 -7.04
N SER A 30 14.34 17.57 -7.40
CA SER A 30 14.84 18.67 -6.57
C SER A 30 13.91 19.89 -6.50
N SER A 31 12.76 19.84 -7.19
CA SER A 31 11.68 20.83 -7.14
C SER A 31 10.50 20.37 -6.27
N GLU A 32 10.59 19.21 -5.59
CA GLU A 32 9.51 18.71 -4.75
C GLU A 32 9.32 19.61 -3.53
N THR A 33 8.13 20.17 -3.43
CA THR A 33 7.64 20.94 -2.31
C THR A 33 7.27 19.98 -1.19
N THR A 34 7.68 20.24 0.05
CA THR A 34 7.10 19.51 1.18
C THR A 34 5.69 20.02 1.44
N PHE A 35 4.73 19.14 1.62
CA PHE A 35 3.34 19.52 1.87
C PHE A 35 3.18 20.36 3.14
N GLU A 36 3.97 20.07 4.18
CA GLU A 36 4.05 20.88 5.39
C GLU A 36 4.38 22.35 5.09
N SER A 37 5.37 22.63 4.23
CA SER A 37 5.76 24.00 3.88
C SER A 37 4.68 24.73 3.09
N SER A 38 3.86 24.01 2.33
CA SER A 38 2.71 24.59 1.60
C SER A 38 1.58 25.01 2.55
N LEU A 39 1.39 24.27 3.66
CA LEU A 39 0.40 24.60 4.68
C LEU A 39 0.87 25.75 5.59
N SER A 40 2.13 25.70 6.02
CA SER A 40 2.68 26.63 7.02
C SER A 40 3.22 27.96 6.44
N GLY A 41 3.36 28.05 5.13
CA GLY A 41 4.01 29.19 4.46
C GLY A 41 5.50 29.32 4.82
N THR A 42 6.15 28.23 5.26
CA THR A 42 7.59 28.17 5.57
C THR A 42 8.38 27.73 4.33
N GLY A 43 9.52 28.35 4.09
CA GLY A 43 10.38 28.04 2.96
C GLY A 43 10.10 28.86 1.70
N ASP A 44 10.44 28.30 0.53
CA ASP A 44 10.29 28.98 -0.78
C ASP A 44 8.89 28.85 -1.39
N VAL A 45 7.91 28.25 -0.66
CA VAL A 45 6.55 27.99 -1.10
C VAL A 45 5.59 29.02 -0.50
N GLU A 46 4.69 29.55 -1.33
CA GLU A 46 3.61 30.43 -0.86
C GLU A 46 2.61 29.59 -0.02
N GLU A 47 2.19 30.14 1.12
CA GLU A 47 1.08 29.60 1.91
C GLU A 47 -0.15 29.42 0.99
N ASN A 48 -0.79 28.24 1.07
CA ASN A 48 -1.89 27.82 0.19
C ASN A 48 -1.51 27.72 -1.31
N ALA A 49 -0.26 27.38 -1.63
CA ALA A 49 0.10 27.07 -3.01
C ALA A 49 -0.66 25.82 -3.48
N GLN A 50 -1.12 25.84 -4.73
CA GLN A 50 -1.66 24.65 -5.37
C GLN A 50 -0.53 23.65 -5.63
N VAL A 51 -0.59 22.49 -4.99
CA VAL A 51 0.42 21.41 -5.07
C VAL A 51 -0.09 20.15 -5.74
N ALA A 52 -1.41 20.05 -5.93
CA ALA A 52 -2.08 19.00 -6.67
C ALA A 52 -3.01 19.62 -7.74
N PRO A 53 -3.44 18.89 -8.77
CA PRO A 53 -4.49 19.34 -9.67
C PRO A 53 -5.84 19.56 -8.96
N GLU A 54 -6.79 20.23 -9.60
CA GLU A 54 -8.16 20.31 -9.10
C GLU A 54 -8.83 18.93 -9.15
N ALA A 55 -9.65 18.62 -8.14
CA ALA A 55 -10.38 17.38 -7.99
C ALA A 55 -11.83 17.62 -7.56
N ASP A 56 -12.72 16.63 -7.72
CA ASP A 56 -14.15 16.78 -7.38
C ASP A 56 -14.42 16.75 -5.85
N GLY A 57 -13.43 16.39 -5.02
CA GLY A 57 -13.55 16.29 -3.57
C GLY A 57 -12.23 16.55 -2.86
N ILE A 58 -12.26 16.45 -1.52
CA ILE A 58 -11.05 16.39 -0.71
C ILE A 58 -10.43 15.02 -0.93
N THR A 59 -9.12 14.96 -1.18
CA THR A 59 -8.36 13.70 -1.23
C THR A 59 -7.50 13.63 0.00
N VAL A 60 -7.58 12.53 0.74
CA VAL A 60 -6.71 12.25 1.88
C VAL A 60 -5.77 11.12 1.49
N VAL A 61 -4.52 11.20 1.89
CA VAL A 61 -3.49 10.20 1.58
C VAL A 61 -2.75 9.86 2.86
N ALA A 62 -2.74 8.58 3.20
CA ALA A 62 -1.89 7.98 4.22
C ALA A 62 -0.60 7.45 3.56
N THR A 63 0.56 7.67 4.19
CA THR A 63 1.83 7.18 3.65
C THR A 63 2.53 6.25 4.62
N ASP A 64 3.20 5.25 4.08
CA ASP A 64 4.13 4.41 4.82
C ASP A 64 5.53 5.03 4.82
N SER A 65 6.38 4.61 5.73
CA SER A 65 7.80 4.93 5.72
C SER A 65 8.65 3.68 5.86
N ASN A 66 9.91 3.76 5.54
CA ASN A 66 10.87 2.70 5.83
C ASN A 66 11.66 2.93 7.12
N SER A 67 11.06 3.57 8.11
CA SER A 67 11.68 3.85 9.41
C SER A 67 11.75 2.63 10.34
N TRP A 68 11.82 1.43 9.77
CA TRP A 68 12.04 0.17 10.49
C TRP A 68 13.36 0.15 11.29
N ARG A 69 14.27 1.10 11.03
CA ARG A 69 15.55 1.24 11.73
C ARG A 69 15.47 2.10 13.00
N GLY A 70 14.30 2.64 13.34
CA GLY A 70 14.12 3.51 14.49
C GLY A 70 12.99 4.50 14.28
N GLU A 71 12.82 5.40 15.24
CA GLU A 71 11.87 6.48 15.14
C GLU A 71 12.11 7.32 13.90
N ARG A 72 11.04 7.68 13.18
CA ARG A 72 11.01 8.70 12.12
C ARG A 72 12.33 8.84 11.37
N SER A 73 12.96 7.70 11.03
CA SER A 73 14.26 7.76 10.38
C SER A 73 14.10 8.41 9.01
N GLU A 74 14.94 9.38 8.71
CA GLU A 74 15.20 9.88 7.38
C GLU A 74 15.91 8.78 6.57
N GLY A 75 15.24 7.65 6.34
CA GLY A 75 15.76 6.60 5.49
C GLY A 75 15.83 7.05 4.03
N PRO A 76 16.16 6.17 3.08
CA PRO A 76 16.13 6.51 1.67
C PRO A 76 14.72 6.83 1.15
N ARG A 77 13.70 6.57 1.95
CA ARG A 77 12.29 6.93 1.72
C ARG A 77 11.91 8.16 2.52
N ALA A 78 10.74 8.71 2.24
CA ALA A 78 10.17 9.80 3.00
C ALA A 78 9.76 9.37 4.42
N LEU A 79 9.56 10.33 5.30
CA LEU A 79 8.83 10.14 6.56
C LEU A 79 7.37 9.80 6.26
N ALA A 80 6.71 9.11 7.20
CA ALA A 80 5.29 8.86 7.10
C ALA A 80 4.51 10.17 7.33
N GLU A 81 3.48 10.37 6.55
CA GLU A 81 2.64 11.57 6.59
C GLU A 81 1.18 11.24 6.27
N LEU A 82 0.26 11.96 6.90
CA LEU A 82 -1.15 12.01 6.55
C LEU A 82 -1.42 13.39 5.95
N VAL A 83 -1.81 13.42 4.68
CA VAL A 83 -1.98 14.67 3.92
C VAL A 83 -3.39 14.73 3.34
N ALA A 84 -4.07 15.86 3.50
CA ALA A 84 -5.33 16.11 2.82
C ALA A 84 -5.20 17.29 1.85
N PHE A 85 -5.73 17.13 0.64
CA PHE A 85 -5.79 18.15 -0.39
C PHE A 85 -7.21 18.66 -0.55
N ASN A 86 -7.37 19.99 -0.62
CA ASN A 86 -8.62 20.62 -1.00
C ASN A 86 -8.96 20.33 -2.48
N PRO A 87 -10.24 20.50 -2.90
CA PRO A 87 -10.63 20.36 -4.30
C PRO A 87 -9.84 21.26 -5.27
N ASP A 88 -9.32 22.39 -4.81
CA ASP A 88 -8.48 23.31 -5.61
C ASP A 88 -6.98 22.92 -5.63
N GLY A 89 -6.62 21.78 -5.04
CA GLY A 89 -5.26 21.25 -5.01
C GLY A 89 -4.34 21.91 -3.98
N THR A 90 -4.86 22.75 -3.08
CA THR A 90 -4.09 23.28 -1.95
C THR A 90 -4.06 22.26 -0.80
N VAL A 91 -3.02 22.31 0.05
CA VAL A 91 -2.96 21.45 1.24
C VAL A 91 -3.98 21.92 2.27
N ARG A 92 -4.84 21.02 2.72
CA ARG A 92 -5.83 21.23 3.76
C ARG A 92 -5.35 20.86 5.14
N TYR A 93 -4.69 19.72 5.25
CA TYR A 93 -4.20 19.15 6.50
C TYR A 93 -2.88 18.42 6.25
N TYR A 94 -2.02 18.42 7.25
CA TYR A 94 -0.76 17.70 7.24
C TYR A 94 -0.42 17.25 8.65
N ASN A 95 -0.01 15.98 8.80
CA ASN A 95 0.48 15.41 10.04
C ASN A 95 1.59 14.38 9.76
N ASP A 96 2.72 14.52 10.42
CA ASP A 96 3.86 13.59 10.37
C ASP A 96 4.25 13.09 11.77
N SER A 97 3.29 13.06 12.71
CA SER A 97 3.55 12.74 14.12
C SER A 97 3.84 11.26 14.37
N HIS A 98 3.44 10.36 13.46
CA HIS A 98 3.62 8.93 13.61
C HIS A 98 4.69 8.34 12.72
N THR A 99 5.21 7.17 13.12
CA THR A 99 6.21 6.45 12.34
C THR A 99 5.65 5.96 11.01
N ARG A 100 4.36 5.56 10.99
CA ARG A 100 3.65 5.04 9.81
C ARG A 100 2.18 5.40 9.86
N TYR A 101 1.59 5.63 8.69
CA TYR A 101 0.16 5.70 8.49
C TYR A 101 -0.23 4.65 7.46
N TRP A 102 -1.38 3.99 7.67
CA TRP A 102 -1.82 2.89 6.82
C TRP A 102 -3.14 3.23 6.16
N ASP A 103 -4.20 2.80 6.76
CA ASP A 103 -5.57 2.94 6.39
C ASP A 103 -6.12 4.34 6.72
N VAL A 104 -7.08 4.85 5.94
CA VAL A 104 -7.74 6.14 6.17
C VAL A 104 -9.18 6.15 5.67
N ASP A 105 -10.16 6.11 6.58
CA ASP A 105 -11.58 6.03 6.28
C ASP A 105 -12.34 7.34 6.48
N PRO A 106 -13.34 7.63 5.65
CA PRO A 106 -14.26 8.73 5.89
C PRO A 106 -15.22 8.39 7.04
N VAL A 107 -15.28 9.22 8.08
CA VAL A 107 -16.22 9.01 9.20
C VAL A 107 -17.67 9.26 8.76
N PRO A 108 -18.57 8.25 8.83
CA PRO A 108 -19.94 8.36 8.39
C PRO A 108 -20.69 9.56 8.98
N GLY A 109 -21.43 10.27 8.15
CA GLY A 109 -22.22 11.46 8.56
C GLY A 109 -21.41 12.74 8.71
N THR A 110 -20.11 12.73 8.45
CA THR A 110 -19.24 13.91 8.39
C THR A 110 -18.82 14.21 6.95
N GLN A 111 -18.21 15.38 6.72
CA GLN A 111 -17.69 15.77 5.39
C GLN A 111 -16.18 15.97 5.38
N THR A 112 -15.58 16.13 6.56
CA THR A 112 -14.17 16.51 6.70
C THR A 112 -13.52 15.83 7.91
N THR A 113 -14.08 14.72 8.37
CA THR A 113 -13.49 13.93 9.44
C THR A 113 -13.13 12.57 8.88
N VAL A 114 -11.89 12.14 9.12
CA VAL A 114 -11.39 10.81 8.77
C VAL A 114 -10.93 10.09 10.02
N GLU A 115 -11.00 8.78 9.98
CA GLU A 115 -10.37 7.87 10.92
C GLU A 115 -9.19 7.21 10.20
N TYR A 116 -8.11 6.94 10.88
CA TYR A 116 -6.93 6.35 10.27
C TYR A 116 -6.19 5.44 11.24
N SER A 117 -5.60 4.40 10.71
CA SER A 117 -4.69 3.55 11.45
C SER A 117 -3.25 4.05 11.36
N TYR A 118 -2.48 3.87 12.45
CA TYR A 118 -1.08 4.25 12.51
C TYR A 118 -0.25 3.28 13.34
N ALA A 119 1.06 3.33 13.16
CA ALA A 119 2.00 2.59 13.99
C ALA A 119 3.18 3.45 14.43
N ASP A 120 3.52 3.36 15.73
CA ASP A 120 4.72 3.96 16.30
C ASP A 120 5.70 2.88 16.77
N HIS A 121 6.91 2.94 16.26
CA HIS A 121 7.99 2.07 16.69
C HIS A 121 8.64 2.61 17.95
N LEU A 122 8.52 1.88 19.05
CA LEU A 122 8.98 2.28 20.37
C LEU A 122 10.27 1.53 20.76
N GLU A 123 11.12 2.22 21.50
CA GLU A 123 12.31 1.61 22.08
C GLU A 123 11.97 0.79 23.35
N PRO A 124 12.85 -0.14 23.79
CA PRO A 124 12.54 -1.06 24.89
C PRO A 124 12.10 -0.39 26.20
N GLU A 125 12.55 0.83 26.44
CA GLU A 125 12.23 1.60 27.66
C GLU A 125 10.79 2.14 27.67
N GLU A 126 10.16 2.20 26.50
CA GLU A 126 8.79 2.71 26.27
C GLU A 126 7.76 1.57 26.18
N CYS A 127 8.26 0.33 26.05
CA CYS A 127 7.41 -0.84 25.85
C CYS A 127 6.87 -1.40 27.18
N PRO A 128 5.73 -2.12 27.15
CA PRO A 128 5.21 -2.83 28.32
C PRO A 128 6.23 -3.81 28.90
N THR A 129 6.38 -3.81 30.21
CA THR A 129 7.23 -4.77 30.92
C THR A 129 6.54 -6.13 31.16
N GLU A 130 5.22 -6.13 31.08
CA GLU A 130 4.36 -7.31 31.24
C GLU A 130 3.31 -7.33 30.14
N TRP A 131 3.05 -8.50 29.56
CA TRP A 131 2.10 -8.72 28.49
C TRP A 131 1.00 -9.66 28.97
N ASN A 132 -0.25 -9.32 28.68
CA ASN A 132 -1.39 -10.15 29.03
C ASN A 132 -2.07 -10.67 27.74
N PRO A 133 -1.92 -11.98 27.42
CA PRO A 133 -2.48 -12.56 26.19
C PRO A 133 -3.99 -12.36 26.02
N SER A 134 -4.74 -12.27 27.12
CA SER A 134 -6.20 -12.05 27.05
C SER A 134 -6.58 -10.69 26.45
N ASN A 135 -5.69 -9.68 26.50
CA ASN A 135 -5.93 -8.41 25.84
C ASN A 135 -5.89 -8.53 24.30
N TYR A 136 -5.32 -9.63 23.80
CA TYR A 136 -5.18 -9.95 22.36
C TYR A 136 -6.16 -11.05 21.92
N GLY A 137 -7.06 -11.49 22.81
CA GLY A 137 -8.04 -12.53 22.50
C GLY A 137 -7.45 -13.92 22.27
N VAL A 138 -6.24 -14.22 22.81
CA VAL A 138 -5.56 -15.51 22.64
C VAL A 138 -5.17 -16.13 23.98
N ASP A 139 -4.91 -17.44 23.97
CA ASP A 139 -4.38 -18.15 25.14
C ASP A 139 -2.85 -17.98 25.26
N GLN A 140 -2.29 -18.46 26.38
CA GLN A 140 -0.87 -18.33 26.68
C GLN A 140 0.04 -19.12 25.72
N GLU A 141 -0.43 -20.24 25.19
CA GLU A 141 0.36 -21.10 24.28
C GLU A 141 0.49 -20.42 22.91
N THR A 142 -0.62 -19.94 22.38
CA THR A 142 -0.65 -19.13 21.14
C THR A 142 0.22 -17.88 21.29
N TRP A 143 0.04 -17.13 22.38
CA TRP A 143 0.85 -15.94 22.65
C TRP A 143 2.35 -16.24 22.64
N ASN A 144 2.80 -17.25 23.37
CA ASN A 144 4.22 -17.59 23.47
C ASN A 144 4.83 -17.94 22.11
N THR A 145 4.05 -18.58 21.24
CA THR A 145 4.51 -18.95 19.88
C THR A 145 4.96 -17.73 19.09
N TYR A 146 4.20 -16.65 19.13
CA TYR A 146 4.53 -15.42 18.41
C TYR A 146 5.48 -14.50 19.21
N TYR A 147 5.25 -14.38 20.52
CA TYR A 147 6.06 -13.53 21.37
C TYR A 147 7.54 -13.90 21.34
N ASP A 148 7.87 -15.20 21.41
CA ASP A 148 9.26 -15.67 21.42
C ASP A 148 10.04 -15.28 20.16
N VAL A 149 9.34 -15.11 19.02
CA VAL A 149 9.96 -14.72 17.74
C VAL A 149 10.11 -13.19 17.62
N HIS A 150 9.11 -12.42 18.08
CA HIS A 150 9.08 -10.98 17.86
C HIS A 150 9.73 -10.15 18.96
N SER A 151 9.86 -10.68 20.19
CA SER A 151 10.35 -9.94 21.36
C SER A 151 11.88 -9.87 21.49
N GLU A 152 12.66 -10.43 20.57
CA GLU A 152 14.13 -10.55 20.70
C GLU A 152 14.85 -9.23 20.96
N THR A 153 14.36 -8.13 20.39
CA THR A 153 14.98 -6.79 20.54
C THR A 153 14.53 -6.07 21.81
N GLY A 154 13.45 -6.52 22.46
CA GLY A 154 12.75 -5.83 23.53
C GLY A 154 11.96 -4.59 23.08
N ALA A 155 12.12 -4.16 21.83
CA ALA A 155 11.36 -3.08 21.23
C ALA A 155 9.90 -3.51 20.95
N CYS A 156 9.01 -2.58 20.70
CA CYS A 156 7.61 -2.84 20.38
C CYS A 156 7.08 -1.86 19.35
N THR A 157 5.88 -2.17 18.83
CA THR A 157 5.10 -1.27 18.00
C THR A 157 3.84 -0.89 18.76
N TYR A 158 3.52 0.39 18.88
CA TYR A 158 2.20 0.84 19.29
C TYR A 158 1.35 1.02 18.04
N ASN A 159 0.28 0.25 17.93
CA ASN A 159 -0.67 0.37 16.84
C ASN A 159 -1.87 1.13 17.36
N GLY A 160 -2.29 2.17 16.67
CA GLY A 160 -3.37 3.02 17.10
C GLY A 160 -4.33 3.38 15.99
N VAL A 161 -5.51 3.80 16.37
CA VAL A 161 -6.54 4.39 15.52
C VAL A 161 -6.85 5.77 16.07
N GLU A 162 -6.74 6.76 15.22
CA GLU A 162 -7.08 8.15 15.53
C GLU A 162 -8.15 8.68 14.56
N ARG A 163 -8.87 9.67 15.02
CA ARG A 163 -9.84 10.41 14.23
C ARG A 163 -9.42 11.86 14.15
N VAL A 164 -9.41 12.45 12.97
CA VAL A 164 -9.07 13.86 12.77
C VAL A 164 -10.18 14.62 12.04
N ASN A 165 -10.51 15.80 12.56
CA ASN A 165 -11.28 16.77 11.80
C ASN A 165 -10.34 17.63 10.96
N LEU A 166 -10.30 17.39 9.65
CA LEU A 166 -9.42 18.06 8.70
C LEU A 166 -9.63 19.59 8.59
N THR A 167 -10.72 20.12 9.16
CA THR A 167 -11.00 21.57 9.18
C THR A 167 -10.42 22.25 10.40
N THR A 168 -10.51 21.60 11.58
CA THR A 168 -10.06 22.17 12.85
C THR A 168 -8.66 21.69 13.23
N GLY A 169 -8.19 20.58 12.67
CA GLY A 169 -6.97 19.90 13.05
C GLY A 169 -7.10 19.17 14.41
N GLU A 170 -8.31 19.03 14.96
CA GLU A 170 -8.53 18.33 16.22
C GLU A 170 -8.42 16.81 15.99
N VAL A 171 -7.53 16.18 16.76
CA VAL A 171 -7.25 14.74 16.73
C VAL A 171 -7.77 14.10 17.99
N GLU A 172 -8.45 12.97 17.88
CA GLU A 172 -8.97 12.14 18.95
C GLU A 172 -8.41 10.72 18.83
N GLN A 173 -7.80 10.19 19.90
CA GLN A 173 -7.43 8.78 19.99
C GLN A 173 -8.69 7.94 20.14
N VAL A 174 -8.95 7.05 19.20
CA VAL A 174 -10.10 6.14 19.22
C VAL A 174 -9.77 4.86 19.97
N TRP A 175 -8.64 4.24 19.62
CA TRP A 175 -8.18 3.00 20.23
C TRP A 175 -6.68 2.81 19.97
N GLY A 176 -6.04 1.90 20.70
CA GLY A 176 -4.68 1.49 20.40
C GLY A 176 -4.12 0.45 21.35
N GLN A 177 -3.18 -0.34 20.82
CA GLN A 177 -2.59 -1.46 21.52
C GLN A 177 -1.13 -1.69 21.12
N PRO A 178 -0.19 -1.91 22.04
CA PRO A 178 1.18 -2.27 21.72
C PRO A 178 1.28 -3.74 21.29
N THR A 179 2.22 -4.05 20.39
CA THR A 179 2.62 -5.42 19.99
C THR A 179 4.12 -5.60 20.14
N PRO A 180 4.65 -6.78 20.51
CA PRO A 180 6.08 -6.98 20.66
C PRO A 180 6.79 -6.96 19.31
N GLY A 181 7.96 -6.29 19.24
CA GLY A 181 8.76 -6.17 18.03
C GLY A 181 8.39 -4.99 17.12
N LYS A 182 9.14 -4.82 16.04
CA LYS A 182 8.96 -3.76 15.03
C LYS A 182 8.73 -4.31 13.61
N GLU A 183 8.92 -5.60 13.38
CA GLU A 183 8.76 -6.25 12.09
C GLU A 183 7.58 -7.20 12.13
N ALA A 184 6.68 -7.13 11.15
CA ALA A 184 5.48 -7.96 11.03
C ALA A 184 4.64 -8.01 12.33
N THR A 185 4.49 -6.87 13.00
CA THR A 185 3.78 -6.75 14.29
C THR A 185 2.79 -5.59 14.28
N ARG A 186 2.34 -5.20 13.10
CA ARG A 186 1.48 -4.03 12.88
C ARG A 186 0.06 -4.46 12.55
N TYR A 187 -0.88 -3.55 12.83
CA TYR A 187 -2.25 -3.60 12.36
C TYR A 187 -2.32 -2.68 11.15
N HIS A 188 -2.40 -3.26 9.95
CA HIS A 188 -2.30 -2.47 8.73
C HIS A 188 -3.61 -1.82 8.36
N ASP A 189 -4.72 -2.40 8.84
CA ASP A 189 -6.01 -1.97 8.43
C ASP A 189 -7.05 -2.18 9.53
N VAL A 190 -8.05 -1.30 9.56
CA VAL A 190 -9.08 -1.25 10.62
C VAL A 190 -10.37 -0.72 10.05
N ASP A 191 -11.42 -1.51 10.00
CA ASP A 191 -12.72 -1.06 9.55
C ASP A 191 -13.74 -0.92 10.70
N ARG A 192 -14.60 0.08 10.60
CA ARG A 192 -15.57 0.43 11.64
C ARG A 192 -16.88 -0.33 11.50
N ILE A 193 -17.16 -1.20 12.47
CA ILE A 193 -18.44 -1.93 12.55
C ILE A 193 -19.59 -1.04 13.05
N ASN A 194 -19.31 -0.21 14.07
CA ASN A 194 -20.27 0.71 14.68
C ASN A 194 -19.57 1.71 15.62
N ASP A 195 -20.33 2.49 16.40
CA ASP A 195 -19.77 3.55 17.27
C ASP A 195 -18.71 3.06 18.26
N THR A 196 -18.71 1.77 18.62
CA THR A 196 -17.85 1.20 19.68
C THR A 196 -17.06 -0.04 19.24
N HIS A 197 -17.16 -0.50 18.00
CA HIS A 197 -16.48 -1.70 17.56
C HIS A 197 -15.73 -1.47 16.27
N LEU A 198 -14.51 -1.97 16.26
CA LEU A 198 -13.64 -2.04 15.09
C LEU A 198 -13.32 -3.50 14.76
N VAL A 199 -13.19 -3.82 13.47
CA VAL A 199 -12.52 -5.02 12.99
C VAL A 199 -11.09 -4.64 12.59
N VAL A 200 -10.12 -5.50 12.87
CA VAL A 200 -8.69 -5.18 12.76
C VAL A 200 -7.93 -6.30 12.04
N ALA A 201 -7.13 -5.94 11.06
CA ALA A 201 -6.17 -6.80 10.38
C ALA A 201 -4.91 -6.98 11.24
N ASP A 202 -4.69 -8.18 11.77
CA ASP A 202 -3.61 -8.47 12.72
C ASP A 202 -2.50 -9.32 12.08
N ILE A 203 -1.42 -8.65 11.64
CA ILE A 203 -0.24 -9.35 11.13
C ILE A 203 0.51 -10.06 12.25
N PHE A 204 0.53 -9.50 13.48
CA PHE A 204 1.31 -10.05 14.58
C PHE A 204 0.87 -11.47 14.99
N LEU A 205 -0.44 -11.71 15.08
CA LEU A 205 -1.01 -13.00 15.47
C LEU A 205 -1.70 -13.74 14.31
N ASP A 206 -1.42 -13.33 13.07
CA ASP A 206 -1.97 -13.95 11.85
C ASP A 206 -3.49 -14.15 11.92
N GLY A 207 -4.24 -13.08 12.18
CA GLY A 207 -5.68 -13.16 12.37
C GLY A 207 -6.45 -11.88 12.13
N VAL A 208 -7.74 -11.97 12.37
CA VAL A 208 -8.66 -10.82 12.38
C VAL A 208 -9.39 -10.82 13.71
N PHE A 209 -9.54 -9.65 14.32
CA PHE A 209 -10.28 -9.55 15.57
C PHE A 209 -11.22 -8.36 15.59
N VAL A 210 -12.25 -8.46 16.44
CA VAL A 210 -13.17 -7.35 16.75
C VAL A 210 -12.88 -6.87 18.16
N VAL A 211 -12.62 -5.59 18.30
CA VAL A 211 -12.37 -4.93 19.58
C VAL A 211 -13.51 -3.96 19.91
N ASN A 212 -13.89 -3.94 21.18
CA ASN A 212 -14.77 -2.93 21.74
C ASN A 212 -13.92 -1.77 22.27
N THR A 213 -14.01 -0.60 21.64
CA THR A 213 -13.18 0.58 21.93
C THR A 213 -13.54 1.26 23.27
N ASP A 214 -14.71 0.99 23.85
CA ASP A 214 -15.10 1.51 25.16
C ASP A 214 -14.49 0.70 26.33
N THR A 215 -14.20 -0.59 26.09
CA THR A 215 -13.71 -1.53 27.11
C THR A 215 -12.30 -2.05 26.87
N ASP A 216 -11.75 -1.81 25.69
CA ASP A 216 -10.48 -2.37 25.18
C ASP A 216 -10.47 -3.93 25.16
N GLU A 217 -11.66 -4.55 25.11
CA GLU A 217 -11.79 -6.01 25.08
C GLU A 217 -11.91 -6.54 23.64
N VAL A 218 -11.11 -7.55 23.29
CA VAL A 218 -11.29 -8.34 22.07
C VAL A 218 -12.47 -9.29 22.29
N GLU A 219 -13.58 -9.01 21.58
CA GLU A 219 -14.83 -9.76 21.73
C GLU A 219 -14.98 -10.94 20.76
N TRP A 220 -14.29 -10.88 19.65
CA TRP A 220 -14.24 -11.94 18.64
C TRP A 220 -12.86 -11.99 17.99
N ARG A 221 -12.44 -13.21 17.61
CA ARG A 221 -11.19 -13.41 16.87
C ARG A 221 -11.29 -14.64 15.96
N TRP A 222 -10.75 -14.51 14.77
CA TRP A 222 -10.41 -15.61 13.87
C TRP A 222 -8.89 -15.65 13.68
N ASN A 223 -8.30 -16.85 13.73
CA ASN A 223 -6.89 -17.05 13.44
C ASN A 223 -6.78 -17.79 12.11
N ALA A 224 -5.88 -17.37 11.23
CA ALA A 224 -5.69 -17.99 9.93
C ALA A 224 -5.28 -19.48 10.04
N SER A 225 -4.57 -19.86 11.12
CA SER A 225 -4.18 -21.25 11.41
C SER A 225 -5.37 -22.19 11.66
N ASP A 226 -6.56 -21.67 11.93
CA ASP A 226 -7.78 -22.49 12.08
C ASP A 226 -8.31 -22.98 10.73
N SER A 227 -7.89 -22.32 9.63
CA SER A 227 -8.36 -22.60 8.27
C SER A 227 -7.26 -23.05 7.32
N PHE A 228 -6.01 -22.62 7.55
CA PHE A 228 -4.89 -22.85 6.66
C PHE A 228 -3.73 -23.58 7.34
N SER A 229 -2.98 -24.35 6.56
CA SER A 229 -1.82 -25.12 7.06
C SER A 229 -0.58 -24.22 7.16
N THR A 230 -0.04 -24.04 8.35
CA THR A 230 1.20 -23.27 8.59
C THR A 230 2.46 -23.88 7.95
N GLU A 231 2.41 -25.12 7.50
CA GLU A 231 3.53 -25.82 6.84
C GLU A 231 3.46 -25.75 5.30
N GLN A 232 2.28 -25.46 4.75
CA GLN A 232 1.99 -25.61 3.31
C GLN A 232 1.63 -24.30 2.62
N THR A 233 1.34 -23.25 3.38
CA THR A 233 0.89 -21.95 2.83
C THR A 233 1.66 -20.81 3.45
N GLY A 234 1.65 -19.66 2.76
CA GLY A 234 2.15 -18.39 3.27
C GLY A 234 3.67 -18.29 3.42
N GLY A 235 4.08 -17.30 4.22
CA GLY A 235 5.47 -17.01 4.53
C GLY A 235 6.05 -17.85 5.68
N GLU A 236 7.00 -17.27 6.43
CA GLU A 236 7.65 -17.95 7.55
C GLU A 236 6.78 -17.90 8.81
N TYR A 237 6.22 -19.05 9.21
CA TYR A 237 5.44 -19.18 10.44
C TYR A 237 6.36 -19.30 11.68
N PRO A 238 6.08 -18.61 12.78
CA PRO A 238 5.02 -17.61 13.03
C PRO A 238 5.50 -16.16 12.82
N LYS A 239 6.56 -15.93 12.07
CA LYS A 239 7.23 -14.64 11.98
C LYS A 239 6.49 -13.63 11.09
N ASP A 240 6.10 -14.06 9.89
CA ASP A 240 5.40 -13.25 8.89
C ASP A 240 4.67 -14.21 7.93
N TRP A 241 3.72 -14.97 8.48
CA TRP A 241 3.15 -16.10 7.77
C TRP A 241 2.01 -15.71 6.83
N SER A 242 0.92 -15.17 7.36
CA SER A 242 -0.24 -14.77 6.54
C SER A 242 -0.09 -13.37 5.98
N HIS A 243 0.50 -12.47 6.76
CA HIS A 243 0.60 -11.03 6.49
C HIS A 243 -0.75 -10.46 6.07
N ILE A 244 -1.74 -10.60 6.95
CA ILE A 244 -3.07 -10.01 6.74
C ILE A 244 -2.90 -8.50 6.73
N ASN A 245 -3.11 -7.87 5.59
CA ASN A 245 -2.82 -6.46 5.38
C ASN A 245 -4.06 -5.61 5.08
N ASP A 246 -5.26 -6.23 5.14
CA ASP A 246 -6.50 -5.53 4.88
C ASP A 246 -7.71 -6.34 5.36
N VAL A 247 -8.77 -5.65 5.80
CA VAL A 247 -10.08 -6.18 6.20
C VAL A 247 -11.17 -5.21 5.78
N GLU A 248 -12.19 -5.66 5.07
CA GLU A 248 -13.37 -4.87 4.71
C GLU A 248 -14.64 -5.50 5.26
N LEU A 249 -15.44 -4.74 6.01
CA LEU A 249 -16.76 -5.17 6.51
C LEU A 249 -17.81 -4.99 5.42
N LEU A 250 -18.30 -6.09 4.89
CA LEU A 250 -19.29 -6.07 3.81
C LEU A 250 -20.71 -5.80 4.32
N ASP A 251 -21.55 -5.22 3.48
CA ASP A 251 -22.98 -4.94 3.73
C ASP A 251 -23.79 -6.17 4.22
N ASP A 252 -23.36 -7.38 3.87
CA ASP A 252 -24.00 -8.63 4.27
C ASP A 252 -23.47 -9.21 5.60
N GLY A 253 -22.52 -8.52 6.23
CA GLY A 253 -21.93 -8.89 7.51
C GLY A 253 -20.76 -9.86 7.43
N ARG A 254 -20.34 -10.25 6.23
CA ARG A 254 -19.05 -10.93 6.03
C ARG A 254 -17.90 -9.92 6.20
N ILE A 255 -16.72 -10.44 6.43
CA ILE A 255 -15.48 -9.67 6.40
C ILE A 255 -14.64 -10.20 5.25
N MET A 256 -14.29 -9.36 4.28
CA MET A 256 -13.26 -9.67 3.30
C MET A 256 -11.90 -9.44 3.95
N VAL A 257 -10.93 -10.30 3.67
CA VAL A 257 -9.61 -10.29 4.31
C VAL A 257 -8.53 -10.54 3.28
N SER A 258 -7.61 -9.63 3.13
CA SER A 258 -6.45 -9.80 2.28
C SER A 258 -5.34 -10.56 3.00
N MET A 259 -5.04 -11.78 2.55
CA MET A 259 -3.95 -12.61 3.03
C MET A 259 -2.76 -12.50 2.05
N ARG A 260 -1.95 -11.47 2.20
CA ARG A 260 -0.89 -11.10 1.26
C ARG A 260 0.05 -12.25 0.92
N ASN A 261 0.62 -12.89 1.94
CA ASN A 261 1.60 -13.96 1.75
C ASN A 261 0.99 -15.28 1.25
N MET A 262 -0.33 -15.33 1.09
CA MET A 262 -1.07 -16.48 0.56
C MET A 262 -1.71 -16.20 -0.80
N ASP A 263 -1.43 -15.04 -1.40
CA ASP A 263 -1.90 -14.63 -2.73
C ASP A 263 -3.42 -14.72 -2.90
N ARG A 264 -4.19 -14.33 -1.84
CA ARG A 264 -5.66 -14.45 -1.86
C ARG A 264 -6.37 -13.42 -1.00
N ALA A 265 -7.61 -13.11 -1.40
CA ALA A 265 -8.62 -12.49 -0.57
C ALA A 265 -9.66 -13.54 -0.17
N VAL A 266 -9.92 -13.67 1.12
CA VAL A 266 -10.87 -14.62 1.68
C VAL A 266 -12.06 -13.91 2.30
N PHE A 267 -13.17 -14.61 2.45
CA PHE A 267 -14.39 -14.07 3.03
C PHE A 267 -14.72 -14.83 4.31
N LEU A 268 -14.69 -14.12 5.44
CA LEU A 268 -15.06 -14.69 6.73
C LEU A 268 -16.55 -14.54 6.98
N GLN A 269 -17.11 -15.57 7.58
CA GLN A 269 -18.46 -15.57 8.14
C GLN A 269 -18.33 -15.52 9.67
N PRO A 270 -18.40 -14.33 10.31
CA PRO A 270 -18.10 -14.18 11.73
C PRO A 270 -18.93 -15.09 12.63
N GLU A 271 -20.22 -15.32 12.30
CA GLU A 271 -21.10 -16.20 13.06
C GLU A 271 -20.64 -17.67 13.07
N GLN A 272 -19.91 -18.09 12.06
CA GLN A 272 -19.40 -19.46 11.90
C GLN A 272 -17.92 -19.58 12.22
N THR A 273 -17.21 -18.47 12.37
CA THR A 273 -15.74 -18.39 12.53
C THR A 273 -15.03 -19.23 11.43
N ALA A 274 -15.48 -19.08 10.20
CA ALA A 274 -15.05 -19.92 9.08
C ALA A 274 -14.86 -19.10 7.80
N VAL A 275 -13.92 -19.55 6.96
CA VAL A 275 -13.70 -19.02 5.62
C VAL A 275 -14.79 -19.56 4.67
N ASP A 276 -15.35 -18.69 3.86
CA ASP A 276 -16.17 -19.05 2.71
C ASP A 276 -15.26 -19.41 1.52
N GLU A 277 -14.88 -20.68 1.45
CA GLU A 277 -13.98 -21.21 0.43
C GLU A 277 -14.47 -20.98 -1.00
N GLU A 278 -15.81 -21.01 -1.20
CA GLU A 278 -16.42 -20.82 -2.53
C GLU A 278 -16.30 -19.38 -3.02
N SER A 279 -16.19 -18.41 -2.10
CA SER A 279 -16.04 -16.99 -2.42
C SER A 279 -14.59 -16.54 -2.51
N THR A 280 -13.62 -17.35 -2.09
CA THR A 280 -12.19 -16.98 -2.09
C THR A 280 -11.71 -16.57 -3.49
N LEU A 281 -11.05 -15.42 -3.58
CA LEU A 281 -10.36 -14.91 -4.77
C LEU A 281 -8.86 -15.13 -4.62
N GLY A 282 -8.22 -15.70 -5.63
CA GLY A 282 -6.79 -16.01 -5.60
C GLY A 282 -6.50 -17.46 -5.17
N GLU A 283 -5.25 -17.86 -5.31
CA GLU A 283 -4.77 -19.19 -5.01
C GLU A 283 -3.27 -19.13 -4.68
N GLU A 284 -2.86 -19.82 -3.63
CA GLU A 284 -1.48 -19.89 -3.16
C GLU A 284 -0.48 -20.16 -4.29
N ASN A 285 0.50 -19.26 -4.46
CA ASN A 285 1.54 -19.30 -5.49
C ASN A 285 1.02 -19.29 -6.95
N ASN A 286 -0.23 -18.91 -7.18
CA ASN A 286 -0.79 -18.72 -8.52
C ASN A 286 -0.72 -17.22 -8.91
N TYR A 287 0.47 -16.75 -9.21
CA TYR A 287 0.78 -15.36 -9.49
C TYR A 287 0.13 -14.80 -10.77
N ASP A 288 -0.50 -15.64 -11.59
CA ASP A 288 -1.29 -15.19 -12.73
C ASP A 288 -2.61 -14.55 -12.27
N ILE A 289 -3.14 -14.97 -11.10
CA ILE A 289 -4.33 -14.39 -10.48
C ILE A 289 -3.90 -13.21 -9.62
N LEU A 290 -3.28 -13.46 -8.45
CA LEU A 290 -2.79 -12.43 -7.52
C LEU A 290 -1.37 -12.75 -7.09
N TYR A 291 -0.58 -11.71 -6.77
CA TYR A 291 0.75 -11.87 -6.24
C TYR A 291 1.04 -10.83 -5.14
N GLU A 292 1.02 -11.27 -3.89
CA GLU A 292 1.20 -10.45 -2.68
C GLU A 292 0.39 -9.14 -2.76
N GLN A 293 -0.93 -9.27 -2.99
CA GLN A 293 -1.87 -8.17 -3.16
C GLN A 293 -2.05 -7.34 -1.89
N HIS A 294 -2.59 -6.13 -2.07
CA HIS A 294 -3.01 -5.23 -1.00
C HIS A 294 -4.41 -4.71 -1.30
N ASN A 295 -5.07 -4.23 -0.28
CA ASN A 295 -6.35 -3.53 -0.23
C ASN A 295 -7.29 -3.95 -1.38
N PRO A 296 -7.91 -5.14 -1.31
CA PRO A 296 -8.96 -5.54 -2.24
C PRO A 296 -10.29 -4.94 -1.79
N ASP A 297 -10.92 -4.13 -2.62
CA ASP A 297 -12.21 -3.50 -2.35
C ASP A 297 -13.35 -4.28 -2.99
N PHE A 298 -14.40 -4.50 -2.23
CA PHE A 298 -15.56 -5.23 -2.70
C PHE A 298 -16.63 -4.32 -3.33
N ILE A 299 -17.03 -4.64 -4.56
CA ILE A 299 -18.14 -3.99 -5.26
C ILE A 299 -19.37 -4.86 -5.15
N ASN A 300 -20.37 -4.38 -4.44
CA ASN A 300 -21.58 -5.15 -4.17
C ASN A 300 -22.50 -5.30 -5.39
N GLN A 301 -23.52 -6.19 -5.28
CA GLN A 301 -24.43 -6.48 -6.38
C GLN A 301 -25.25 -5.27 -6.84
N SER A 302 -25.56 -4.31 -5.97
CA SER A 302 -26.30 -3.10 -6.33
C SER A 302 -25.53 -2.21 -7.31
N ASN A 303 -24.21 -2.30 -7.30
CA ASN A 303 -23.28 -1.54 -8.13
C ASN A 303 -22.74 -2.35 -9.34
N GLY A 304 -23.35 -3.50 -9.61
CA GLY A 304 -23.00 -4.37 -10.73
C GLY A 304 -22.05 -5.51 -10.37
N GLY A 305 -21.70 -5.67 -9.09
CA GLY A 305 -20.94 -6.81 -8.55
C GLY A 305 -21.79 -8.10 -8.45
N PRO A 306 -21.36 -9.11 -7.70
CA PRO A 306 -20.13 -9.10 -6.86
C PRO A 306 -18.87 -8.97 -7.69
N ALA A 307 -18.03 -8.00 -7.36
CA ALA A 307 -16.73 -7.82 -7.97
C ALA A 307 -15.72 -7.40 -6.89
N ALA A 308 -14.44 -7.49 -7.17
CA ALA A 308 -13.39 -6.97 -6.31
C ALA A 308 -12.33 -6.25 -7.15
N THR A 309 -12.03 -4.99 -6.77
CA THR A 309 -10.86 -4.26 -7.26
C THR A 309 -9.68 -4.60 -6.37
N VAL A 310 -8.51 -4.83 -6.91
CA VAL A 310 -7.35 -5.33 -6.16
C VAL A 310 -6.08 -4.66 -6.65
N ALA A 311 -5.30 -4.11 -5.74
CA ALA A 311 -3.92 -3.75 -6.01
C ALA A 311 -3.04 -5.01 -6.03
N ASP A 312 -2.78 -5.55 -7.23
CA ASP A 312 -1.95 -6.74 -7.46
C ASP A 312 -0.46 -6.34 -7.50
N SER A 313 0.09 -6.15 -6.30
CA SER A 313 1.26 -5.33 -6.00
C SER A 313 2.54 -5.84 -6.65
N GLU A 314 2.86 -7.13 -6.50
CA GLU A 314 4.09 -7.69 -7.09
C GLU A 314 3.99 -7.87 -8.61
N ASN A 315 2.77 -7.87 -9.17
CA ASN A 315 2.50 -7.85 -10.59
C ASN A 315 2.51 -6.43 -11.19
N ASN A 316 2.62 -5.38 -10.36
CA ASN A 316 2.62 -3.97 -10.76
C ASN A 316 1.40 -3.62 -11.63
N ARG A 317 0.21 -3.98 -11.18
CA ARG A 317 -1.08 -3.70 -11.82
C ARG A 317 -2.18 -3.52 -10.79
N VAL A 318 -3.23 -2.79 -11.18
CA VAL A 318 -4.54 -2.85 -10.51
C VAL A 318 -5.46 -3.69 -11.39
N ILE A 319 -6.30 -4.52 -10.77
CA ILE A 319 -7.11 -5.50 -11.47
C ILE A 319 -8.49 -5.60 -10.83
N GLU A 320 -9.53 -5.84 -11.64
CA GLU A 320 -10.86 -6.15 -11.13
C GLU A 320 -11.27 -7.56 -11.57
N TYR A 321 -11.80 -8.30 -10.63
CA TYR A 321 -12.44 -9.58 -10.86
C TYR A 321 -13.94 -9.48 -10.60
N GLN A 322 -14.72 -10.04 -11.51
CA GLN A 322 -16.18 -10.17 -11.40
C GLN A 322 -16.54 -11.61 -11.09
N ARG A 323 -17.38 -11.82 -10.09
CA ARG A 323 -17.91 -13.15 -9.80
C ARG A 323 -19.04 -13.50 -10.76
N THR A 324 -18.94 -14.66 -11.42
CA THR A 324 -19.92 -15.14 -12.37
C THR A 324 -21.09 -15.86 -11.67
N ASP A 325 -22.17 -16.12 -12.40
CA ASP A 325 -23.30 -16.92 -11.91
C ASP A 325 -22.92 -18.38 -11.50
N SER A 326 -21.79 -18.89 -12.02
CA SER A 326 -21.23 -20.19 -11.62
C SER A 326 -20.41 -20.15 -10.33
N GLY A 327 -20.14 -18.95 -9.79
CA GLY A 327 -19.32 -18.74 -8.61
C GLY A 327 -17.82 -18.60 -8.90
N GLU A 328 -17.42 -18.62 -10.17
CA GLU A 328 -16.02 -18.41 -10.57
C GLU A 328 -15.69 -16.92 -10.64
N TRP A 329 -14.43 -16.56 -10.33
CA TRP A 329 -13.91 -15.20 -10.52
C TRP A 329 -13.30 -15.06 -11.91
N GLU A 330 -13.77 -14.09 -12.69
CA GLU A 330 -13.24 -13.77 -14.01
C GLU A 330 -12.70 -12.34 -14.03
N GLN A 331 -11.48 -12.16 -14.58
CA GLN A 331 -10.91 -10.82 -14.76
C GLN A 331 -11.76 -10.02 -15.74
N THR A 332 -12.23 -8.84 -15.30
CA THR A 332 -13.04 -7.94 -16.12
C THR A 332 -12.31 -6.66 -16.50
N TRP A 333 -11.34 -6.23 -15.67
CA TRP A 333 -10.60 -5.02 -15.92
C TRP A 333 -9.16 -5.14 -15.42
N VAL A 334 -8.25 -4.40 -16.06
CA VAL A 334 -6.87 -4.24 -15.61
C VAL A 334 -6.32 -2.90 -16.04
N TRP A 335 -5.60 -2.25 -15.15
CA TRP A 335 -4.85 -1.03 -15.45
C TRP A 335 -3.39 -1.15 -15.03
N ARG A 336 -2.49 -0.69 -15.91
CA ARG A 336 -1.05 -0.56 -15.64
C ARG A 336 -0.38 0.38 -16.64
N ASP A 337 0.71 1.02 -16.20
CA ASP A 337 1.62 1.78 -17.07
C ASP A 337 3.09 1.45 -16.80
N GLY A 338 4.00 2.15 -17.46
CA GLY A 338 5.44 1.95 -17.30
C GLY A 338 5.98 2.42 -15.96
N ARG A 339 5.32 3.36 -15.30
CA ARG A 339 5.70 3.90 -14.00
C ARG A 339 5.20 3.05 -12.83
N MET A 340 3.99 2.48 -12.91
CA MET A 340 3.37 1.73 -11.82
C MET A 340 4.32 0.72 -11.18
N GLN A 341 4.50 0.83 -9.87
CA GLN A 341 5.44 0.02 -9.13
C GLN A 341 4.91 -0.22 -7.71
N TRP A 342 4.48 -1.46 -7.46
CA TRP A 342 3.96 -1.88 -6.15
C TRP A 342 2.74 -1.06 -5.69
N PRO A 343 1.64 -1.03 -6.48
CA PRO A 343 0.41 -0.38 -6.03
C PRO A 343 -0.11 -1.07 -4.76
N ARG A 344 -0.75 -0.30 -3.88
CA ARG A 344 -1.27 -0.83 -2.62
C ARG A 344 -2.76 -0.64 -2.43
N ASP A 345 -3.34 0.25 -3.22
CA ASP A 345 -4.73 0.57 -3.05
C ASP A 345 -5.38 1.03 -4.36
N ALA A 346 -6.70 0.82 -4.53
CA ALA A 346 -7.41 1.23 -5.74
C ALA A 346 -8.93 1.29 -5.58
N ASP A 347 -9.49 2.47 -5.29
CA ASP A 347 -10.91 2.69 -5.08
C ASP A 347 -11.66 2.93 -6.37
N ARG A 348 -12.75 2.23 -6.57
CA ARG A 348 -13.69 2.51 -7.64
C ARG A 348 -14.65 3.62 -7.22
N LEU A 349 -14.50 4.81 -7.79
CA LEU A 349 -15.32 5.96 -7.48
C LEU A 349 -16.73 5.88 -8.12
N PRO A 350 -17.76 6.58 -7.56
CA PRO A 350 -19.13 6.52 -8.09
C PRO A 350 -19.30 6.99 -9.53
N ASN A 351 -18.39 7.84 -10.04
CA ASN A 351 -18.37 8.30 -11.43
C ASN A 351 -17.79 7.26 -12.41
N GLY A 352 -17.31 6.11 -11.92
CA GLY A 352 -16.67 5.06 -12.72
C GLY A 352 -15.16 5.25 -12.89
N HIS A 353 -14.58 6.32 -12.34
CA HIS A 353 -13.13 6.47 -12.26
C HIS A 353 -12.53 5.52 -11.21
N THR A 354 -11.21 5.39 -11.20
CA THR A 354 -10.49 4.64 -10.15
C THR A 354 -9.39 5.52 -9.59
N LEU A 355 -9.41 5.75 -8.28
CA LEU A 355 -8.31 6.35 -7.54
C LEU A 355 -7.29 5.25 -7.24
N ILE A 356 -6.01 5.48 -7.50
CA ILE A 356 -4.97 4.44 -7.40
C ILE A 356 -3.78 4.97 -6.61
N THR A 357 -3.35 4.19 -5.64
CA THR A 357 -2.18 4.44 -4.81
C THR A 357 -1.00 3.58 -5.26
N ASP A 358 0.01 4.24 -5.85
CA ASP A 358 1.20 3.62 -6.45
C ASP A 358 2.44 3.86 -5.57
N SER A 359 2.63 3.01 -4.55
CA SER A 359 3.58 3.23 -3.46
C SER A 359 5.02 3.43 -3.91
N ASN A 360 5.60 2.48 -4.63
CA ASN A 360 6.96 2.61 -5.18
C ASN A 360 7.02 3.48 -6.45
N GLY A 361 5.87 3.76 -7.08
CA GLY A 361 5.73 4.78 -8.12
C GLY A 361 5.70 6.20 -7.55
N ASN A 362 5.58 6.34 -6.23
CA ASN A 362 5.53 7.60 -5.48
C ASN A 362 4.50 8.56 -6.06
N ARG A 363 3.24 8.10 -6.15
CA ARG A 363 2.10 8.90 -6.61
C ARG A 363 0.76 8.33 -6.15
N VAL A 364 -0.23 9.20 -6.03
CA VAL A 364 -1.65 8.87 -6.07
C VAL A 364 -2.23 9.48 -7.33
N PHE A 365 -3.07 8.76 -8.05
CA PHE A 365 -3.62 9.24 -9.30
C PHE A 365 -5.02 8.65 -9.57
N GLU A 366 -5.82 9.36 -10.36
CA GLU A 366 -7.16 8.96 -10.77
C GLU A 366 -7.19 8.69 -12.27
N VAL A 367 -7.82 7.58 -12.66
CA VAL A 367 -8.05 7.22 -14.07
C VAL A 367 -9.52 7.23 -14.38
N ASP A 368 -9.88 7.71 -15.57
CA ASP A 368 -11.24 7.75 -16.07
C ASP A 368 -11.69 6.37 -16.63
N GLU A 369 -12.94 6.30 -17.11
CA GLU A 369 -13.52 5.10 -17.71
C GLU A 369 -12.81 4.63 -18.99
N ASN A 370 -12.00 5.48 -19.63
CA ASN A 370 -11.18 5.13 -20.80
C ASN A 370 -9.76 4.68 -20.39
N GLY A 371 -9.45 4.72 -19.11
CA GLY A 371 -8.14 4.42 -18.53
C GLY A 371 -7.13 5.55 -18.67
N ASP A 372 -7.56 6.78 -19.03
CA ASP A 372 -6.67 7.95 -19.08
C ASP A 372 -6.50 8.57 -17.69
N VAL A 373 -5.26 8.94 -17.33
CA VAL A 373 -4.97 9.64 -16.07
C VAL A 373 -5.55 11.05 -16.15
N VAL A 374 -6.49 11.36 -15.25
CA VAL A 374 -7.20 12.65 -15.20
C VAL A 374 -6.78 13.53 -14.03
N TRP A 375 -6.21 12.94 -12.99
CA TRP A 375 -5.64 13.61 -11.84
C TRP A 375 -4.42 12.84 -11.34
N ASP A 376 -3.38 13.53 -10.86
CA ASP A 376 -2.24 12.88 -10.20
C ASP A 376 -1.51 13.83 -9.25
N VAL A 377 -0.97 13.29 -8.16
CA VAL A 377 -0.07 13.98 -7.24
C VAL A 377 1.13 13.09 -6.92
N ASN A 378 2.33 13.69 -6.96
CA ASN A 378 3.52 12.98 -6.50
C ASN A 378 3.61 13.09 -4.98
N ILE A 379 3.55 11.96 -4.33
CA ILE A 379 3.68 11.81 -2.87
C ILE A 379 4.54 10.58 -2.58
N ALA A 380 5.41 10.69 -1.59
CA ALA A 380 6.38 9.65 -1.32
C ALA A 380 5.74 8.47 -0.61
N PHE A 381 5.83 7.31 -1.21
CA PHE A 381 5.45 6.01 -0.66
C PHE A 381 4.03 5.99 -0.06
N PRO A 382 3.00 6.40 -0.80
CA PRO A 382 1.64 6.37 -0.31
C PRO A 382 1.20 4.92 -0.07
N TYR A 383 0.36 4.72 0.93
CA TYR A 383 -0.20 3.42 1.26
C TYR A 383 -1.65 3.31 0.82
N GLU A 384 -2.45 4.31 1.17
CA GLU A 384 -3.86 4.39 0.88
C GLU A 384 -4.29 5.82 0.59
N ALA A 385 -5.39 6.00 -0.13
CA ALA A 385 -5.91 7.32 -0.45
C ALA A 385 -7.43 7.32 -0.63
N GLU A 386 -8.12 8.19 0.10
CA GLU A 386 -9.56 8.36 0.04
C GLU A 386 -10.01 9.65 -0.64
N ARG A 387 -11.05 9.55 -1.48
CA ARG A 387 -11.78 10.69 -2.03
C ARG A 387 -13.04 10.95 -1.20
N LEU A 388 -13.00 11.92 -0.28
CA LEU A 388 -14.12 12.17 0.61
C LEU A 388 -15.40 12.54 -0.12
N GLY A 389 -16.49 11.90 0.29
CA GLY A 389 -17.83 12.12 -0.28
C GLY A 389 -18.22 11.12 -1.37
N THR A 390 -17.35 10.16 -1.69
CA THR A 390 -17.62 9.09 -2.66
C THR A 390 -18.09 7.79 -2.00
N GLY A 391 -17.82 7.59 -0.77
CA GLY A 391 -18.03 6.39 0.03
C GLY A 391 -16.78 6.09 0.80
N ASP A 392 -16.73 4.97 1.41
CA ASP A 392 -15.60 4.30 1.98
C ASP A 392 -15.11 3.30 0.94
N GLU A 393 -13.84 3.31 0.57
CA GLU A 393 -13.28 2.48 -0.49
C GLU A 393 -14.14 2.46 -1.78
N SER A 394 -14.40 1.27 -2.35
CA SER A 394 -15.24 1.09 -3.55
C SER A 394 -16.74 0.92 -3.29
N THR A 395 -17.24 1.19 -2.07
CA THR A 395 -18.63 0.91 -1.64
C THR A 395 -19.70 1.46 -2.61
N ASN A 396 -19.51 2.65 -3.18
CA ASN A 396 -20.44 3.28 -4.12
C ASN A 396 -19.99 3.20 -5.58
N GLY A 397 -18.86 2.57 -5.85
CA GLY A 397 -18.27 2.44 -7.17
C GLY A 397 -18.94 1.36 -8.02
N PRO A 398 -19.14 1.58 -9.33
CA PRO A 398 -19.67 0.55 -10.23
C PRO A 398 -18.62 -0.46 -10.64
N SER A 399 -19.00 -1.73 -10.88
CA SER A 399 -18.08 -2.68 -11.50
C SER A 399 -17.73 -2.27 -12.93
N ALA A 400 -16.51 -2.61 -13.37
CA ALA A 400 -16.03 -2.28 -14.72
C ALA A 400 -16.95 -2.87 -15.81
N GLN A 401 -17.49 -4.07 -15.57
CA GLN A 401 -18.41 -4.70 -16.50
C GLN A 401 -19.73 -3.92 -16.61
N SER A 402 -20.27 -3.40 -15.51
CA SER A 402 -21.56 -2.70 -15.48
C SER A 402 -21.52 -1.37 -16.23
N GLN A 403 -20.38 -0.67 -16.19
CA GLN A 403 -20.18 0.63 -16.85
C GLN A 403 -19.35 0.56 -18.14
N SER A 404 -18.90 -0.64 -18.53
CA SER A 404 -18.03 -0.85 -19.71
C SER A 404 -16.73 -0.05 -19.61
N ILE A 405 -16.08 -0.07 -18.46
CA ILE A 405 -14.81 0.61 -18.21
C ILE A 405 -13.70 -0.10 -18.99
N ASP A 406 -12.91 0.66 -19.75
CA ASP A 406 -11.88 0.11 -20.62
C ASP A 406 -10.60 -0.25 -19.83
N SER A 407 -10.10 -1.47 -20.09
CA SER A 407 -8.77 -1.88 -19.58
C SER A 407 -7.65 -1.17 -20.32
N ARG A 408 -6.58 -0.80 -19.59
CA ARG A 408 -5.40 -0.16 -20.17
C ARG A 408 -4.10 -0.87 -19.76
N SER A 409 -3.25 -1.10 -20.74
CA SER A 409 -1.91 -1.67 -20.54
C SER A 409 -0.78 -0.70 -20.95
N GLY A 410 -1.09 0.60 -20.99
CA GLY A 410 -0.13 1.65 -21.28
C GLY A 410 0.21 1.86 -22.77
N THR A 411 0.99 2.89 -23.04
CA THR A 411 1.54 3.24 -24.37
C THR A 411 2.65 2.27 -24.80
N ILE A 412 3.18 2.44 -26.03
CA ILE A 412 4.36 1.67 -26.50
C ILE A 412 5.57 1.88 -25.57
N GLY A 413 5.74 3.10 -25.03
CA GLY A 413 6.80 3.39 -24.06
C GLY A 413 6.60 2.65 -22.75
N ASP A 414 5.36 2.60 -22.26
CA ASP A 414 5.00 1.85 -21.06
C ASP A 414 5.22 0.35 -21.24
N GLN A 415 4.84 -0.20 -22.39
CA GLN A 415 5.08 -1.61 -22.74
C GLN A 415 6.57 -1.98 -22.71
N PHE A 416 7.44 -1.06 -23.12
CA PHE A 416 8.89 -1.28 -23.00
C PHE A 416 9.31 -1.40 -21.54
N TRP A 417 8.87 -0.49 -20.66
CA TRP A 417 9.23 -0.54 -19.24
C TRP A 417 8.58 -1.70 -18.51
N ILE A 418 7.34 -2.04 -18.83
CA ILE A 418 6.67 -3.25 -18.33
C ILE A 418 7.48 -4.50 -18.70
N ALA A 419 7.95 -4.59 -19.96
CA ALA A 419 8.78 -5.70 -20.39
C ALA A 419 10.15 -5.73 -19.67
N VAL A 420 10.80 -4.57 -19.48
CA VAL A 420 12.07 -4.48 -18.74
C VAL A 420 11.88 -4.94 -17.29
N LYS A 421 10.82 -4.50 -16.63
CA LYS A 421 10.48 -4.92 -15.26
C LYS A 421 10.21 -6.43 -15.17
N GLY A 422 9.55 -7.00 -16.15
CA GLY A 422 9.24 -8.44 -16.22
C GLY A 422 10.44 -9.38 -16.33
N PHE A 423 11.67 -8.87 -16.56
CA PHE A 423 12.89 -9.69 -16.48
C PHE A 423 13.37 -9.96 -15.04
N ILE A 424 12.85 -9.22 -14.07
CA ILE A 424 13.19 -9.34 -12.66
C ILE A 424 11.90 -9.72 -11.93
N PRO A 425 11.89 -10.79 -11.11
CA PRO A 425 10.69 -11.08 -10.31
C PRO A 425 10.29 -9.88 -9.45
N GLY A 426 8.98 -9.58 -9.40
CA GLY A 426 8.41 -8.38 -8.78
C GLY A 426 8.96 -8.12 -7.37
N LYS A 427 8.95 -9.12 -6.52
CA LYS A 427 9.47 -9.05 -5.15
C LYS A 427 10.91 -8.51 -5.03
N TYR A 428 11.82 -8.89 -5.93
CA TYR A 428 13.20 -8.36 -5.92
C TYR A 428 13.27 -6.94 -6.46
N LEU A 429 12.49 -6.63 -7.49
CA LEU A 429 12.45 -5.30 -8.05
C LEU A 429 11.83 -4.32 -7.06
N ASN A 430 10.70 -4.67 -6.46
CA ASN A 430 10.00 -3.84 -5.48
C ASN A 430 10.83 -3.66 -4.21
N GLY A 431 11.49 -4.72 -3.72
CA GLY A 431 12.45 -4.61 -2.61
C GLY A 431 13.63 -3.69 -2.93
N LEU A 432 14.14 -3.70 -4.17
CA LEU A 432 15.18 -2.76 -4.60
C LEU A 432 14.63 -1.32 -4.64
N MET A 433 13.45 -1.11 -5.20
CA MET A 433 12.82 0.21 -5.26
C MET A 433 12.51 0.75 -3.86
N TYR A 434 12.10 -0.11 -2.93
CA TYR A 434 11.84 0.27 -1.54
C TYR A 434 13.05 0.90 -0.82
N ILE A 435 14.27 0.46 -1.14
CA ILE A 435 15.52 0.98 -0.54
C ILE A 435 16.21 2.08 -1.36
N THR A 436 15.70 2.42 -2.56
CA THR A 436 16.24 3.52 -3.37
C THR A 436 15.67 4.87 -2.90
N PRO A 437 16.37 6.00 -3.14
CA PRO A 437 15.80 7.33 -2.92
C PRO A 437 14.49 7.53 -3.68
N VAL A 438 13.56 8.29 -3.11
CA VAL A 438 12.21 8.55 -3.68
C VAL A 438 12.27 9.04 -5.13
N TRP A 439 13.24 9.91 -5.47
CA TRP A 439 13.40 10.43 -6.83
C TRP A 439 13.87 9.41 -7.86
N MET A 440 14.33 8.23 -7.44
CA MET A 440 14.91 7.22 -8.30
C MET A 440 13.90 6.13 -8.65
N GLY A 441 13.42 6.14 -9.88
CA GLY A 441 12.58 5.09 -10.43
C GLY A 441 13.37 3.98 -11.13
N VAL A 442 12.66 3.02 -11.70
CA VAL A 442 13.25 1.93 -12.50
C VAL A 442 14.12 2.44 -13.65
N PRO A 443 13.75 3.53 -14.39
CA PRO A 443 14.60 4.09 -15.44
C PRO A 443 15.98 4.54 -14.95
N GLU A 444 16.07 5.20 -13.79
CA GLU A 444 17.32 5.67 -13.20
C GLU A 444 18.19 4.50 -12.75
N VAL A 445 17.60 3.51 -12.09
CA VAL A 445 18.30 2.27 -11.70
C VAL A 445 18.83 1.54 -12.92
N PHE A 446 18.04 1.40 -13.97
CA PHE A 446 18.47 0.81 -15.24
C PHE A 446 19.63 1.59 -15.88
N ALA A 447 19.55 2.92 -15.88
CA ALA A 447 20.63 3.78 -16.39
C ALA A 447 21.93 3.59 -15.59
N ILE A 448 21.86 3.49 -14.26
CA ILE A 448 23.03 3.21 -13.40
C ILE A 448 23.66 1.87 -13.77
N VAL A 449 22.85 0.82 -13.92
CA VAL A 449 23.34 -0.53 -14.28
C VAL A 449 24.01 -0.52 -15.66
N VAL A 450 23.37 0.11 -16.66
CA VAL A 450 23.93 0.24 -18.01
C VAL A 450 25.25 1.03 -18.00
N GLY A 451 25.31 2.12 -17.22
CA GLY A 451 26.53 2.91 -17.04
C GLY A 451 27.67 2.10 -16.41
N ALA A 452 27.38 1.40 -15.31
CA ALA A 452 28.35 0.56 -14.62
C ALA A 452 28.90 -0.56 -15.51
N LEU A 453 28.02 -1.28 -16.21
CA LEU A 453 28.42 -2.32 -17.17
C LEU A 453 29.25 -1.76 -18.31
N SER A 454 28.86 -0.59 -18.83
CA SER A 454 29.63 0.09 -19.92
C SER A 454 31.01 0.48 -19.45
N ALA A 455 31.19 0.97 -18.23
CA ALA A 455 32.47 1.28 -17.62
C ALA A 455 33.36 0.03 -17.48
N LEU A 456 32.80 -1.06 -16.96
CA LEU A 456 33.49 -2.33 -16.77
C LEU A 456 33.96 -2.92 -18.13
N LEU A 457 33.08 -2.93 -19.13
CA LEU A 457 33.39 -3.42 -20.46
C LEU A 457 34.44 -2.54 -21.17
N TRP A 458 34.37 -1.22 -20.99
CA TRP A 458 35.39 -0.31 -21.49
C TRP A 458 36.75 -0.61 -20.88
N PHE A 459 36.80 -0.75 -19.55
CA PHE A 459 38.02 -1.14 -18.84
C PHE A 459 38.57 -2.47 -19.35
N GLY A 460 37.71 -3.49 -19.58
CA GLY A 460 38.11 -4.78 -20.17
C GLY A 460 38.75 -4.64 -21.58
N VAL A 461 38.16 -3.77 -22.42
CA VAL A 461 38.72 -3.47 -23.77
C VAL A 461 40.09 -2.81 -23.66
N GLU A 462 40.30 -1.89 -22.71
CA GLU A 462 41.59 -1.24 -22.49
C GLU A 462 42.63 -2.21 -21.89
N ALA A 463 42.22 -3.06 -20.92
CA ALA A 463 43.06 -4.07 -20.31
C ALA A 463 43.43 -5.25 -21.28
N GLY A 464 42.84 -5.27 -22.48
CA GLY A 464 43.10 -6.28 -23.48
C GLY A 464 42.43 -7.63 -23.22
N TRP A 465 41.33 -7.65 -22.46
CA TRP A 465 40.51 -8.85 -22.30
C TRP A 465 39.93 -9.25 -23.66
N ARG A 466 40.07 -10.53 -24.00
CA ARG A 466 39.61 -11.11 -25.28
C ARG A 466 38.35 -11.91 -25.08
#